data_856d7810b007e06873336c1584cc144a
#
_entry.id   856d7810b007e06873336c1584cc144a
#
_cell.length_a   1.000
_cell.length_b   1.000
_cell.length_c   1.000
_cell.angle_alpha   90.00
_cell.angle_beta   90.00
_cell.angle_gamma   90.00
#
_symmetry.space_group_name_H-M   'P 1'
#
loop_
_entity.id
_entity.type
_entity.pdbx_description
1 polymer ?
#
loop_
_entity_poly.entity_id
_entity_poly.type
_entity_poly.pdbx_seq_one_letter_code
_entity_poly.pdbx_strand_id
1 'polypeptide(L)'
;MSAELDSLKTFSFKRGSEYSRDDIHFLYHGTPVPRVGTGNWTTGYVSPTGTNDLIIFMNIGVPGKTGHDFDNKFDPDTNTIIWYGKPNTHSGQPTFKKLFSKELTPHFFARWDSNYTKFVYLGTGSIVNFQDGVQTKQGPAIRLVINCSEAKEILNYSVPQNKIETKDEILIADSNAKEPSSSFLLEKHLESYIEKFWDETIFGKDFDIYENGRQFPTETGPLDLLAQKKDKSEFLVLELKRDKTSDVAVAQTLRYMGYIKKELATNDEKVKGCIIGTQEDRNLLNAISMVPDI
;
A
#
# COMPACT_ATOMS: atom_id res chain seq x y z
N MET A 1 24.22 38.27 -22.00
CA MET A 1 23.21 38.01 -20.97
C MET A 1 22.56 36.67 -21.32
N SER A 2 23.10 35.62 -20.75
CA SER A 2 22.62 34.25 -20.93
C SER A 2 21.50 34.04 -19.93
N ALA A 3 20.28 33.86 -20.42
CA ALA A 3 19.20 33.34 -19.61
C ALA A 3 19.54 31.87 -19.28
N GLU A 4 19.91 31.61 -18.04
CA GLU A 4 19.95 30.27 -17.50
C GLU A 4 18.52 29.69 -17.60
N LEU A 5 18.37 28.69 -18.47
CA LEU A 5 17.23 27.81 -18.41
C LEU A 5 17.30 27.10 -17.05
N ASP A 6 16.49 27.57 -16.11
CA ASP A 6 16.19 26.85 -14.88
C ASP A 6 15.68 25.45 -15.30
N SER A 7 16.53 24.45 -15.13
CA SER A 7 16.18 23.06 -15.40
C SER A 7 15.05 22.69 -14.44
N LEU A 8 13.85 22.52 -14.98
CA LEU A 8 12.70 21.97 -14.26
C LEU A 8 13.15 20.70 -13.54
N LYS A 9 13.16 20.72 -12.22
CA LYS A 9 13.47 19.55 -11.39
C LYS A 9 12.44 18.47 -11.69
N THR A 10 12.83 17.46 -12.43
CA THR A 10 12.00 16.29 -12.68
C THR A 10 12.19 15.34 -11.51
N PHE A 11 11.19 15.21 -10.66
CA PHE A 11 11.21 14.24 -9.57
C PHE A 11 10.65 12.91 -10.08
N SER A 12 11.39 11.82 -9.88
CA SER A 12 10.95 10.49 -10.26
C SER A 12 10.43 9.75 -9.02
N PHE A 13 9.11 9.56 -8.96
CA PHE A 13 8.52 8.64 -8.00
C PHE A 13 8.62 7.20 -8.50
N LYS A 14 8.96 6.28 -7.61
CA LYS A 14 8.97 4.85 -7.95
C LYS A 14 7.56 4.28 -7.78
N ARG A 15 7.00 3.74 -8.86
CA ARG A 15 5.68 3.10 -8.84
C ARG A 15 5.66 1.92 -7.86
N GLY A 16 4.58 1.80 -7.09
CA GLY A 16 4.43 0.81 -6.03
C GLY A 16 5.08 1.20 -4.70
N SER A 17 5.95 2.22 -4.67
CA SER A 17 6.52 2.72 -3.42
C SER A 17 5.57 3.63 -2.68
N GLU A 18 5.71 3.68 -1.37
CA GLU A 18 4.87 4.45 -0.47
C GLU A 18 5.51 5.79 -0.09
N TYR A 19 4.69 6.83 -0.09
CA TYR A 19 5.11 8.19 0.25
C TYR A 19 4.08 8.83 1.19
N SER A 20 4.54 9.44 2.27
CA SER A 20 3.71 10.34 3.05
C SER A 20 3.59 11.70 2.33
N ARG A 21 2.66 12.54 2.78
CA ARG A 21 2.58 13.93 2.28
C ARG A 21 3.84 14.72 2.61
N ASP A 22 4.45 14.44 3.76
CA ASP A 22 5.72 15.05 4.17
C ASP A 22 6.88 14.63 3.27
N ASP A 23 6.96 13.36 2.87
CA ASP A 23 7.98 12.86 1.94
C ASP A 23 7.86 13.57 0.57
N ILE A 24 6.62 13.68 0.06
CA ILE A 24 6.37 14.34 -1.22
C ILE A 24 6.67 15.84 -1.13
N HIS A 25 6.22 16.51 -0.07
CA HIS A 25 6.50 17.93 0.14
C HIS A 25 8.00 18.19 0.26
N PHE A 26 8.73 17.33 0.96
CA PHE A 26 10.17 17.43 1.10
C PHE A 26 10.90 17.33 -0.24
N LEU A 27 10.45 16.44 -1.12
CA LEU A 27 11.02 16.31 -2.48
C LEU A 27 10.91 17.63 -3.27
N TYR A 28 9.78 18.32 -3.18
CA TYR A 28 9.55 19.56 -3.92
C TYR A 28 10.15 20.80 -3.26
N HIS A 29 10.11 20.87 -1.92
CA HIS A 29 10.39 22.11 -1.17
C HIS A 29 11.56 21.99 -0.18
N GLY A 30 12.15 20.79 0.00
CA GLY A 30 13.22 20.56 0.96
C GLY A 30 12.81 20.59 2.44
N THR A 31 11.50 20.64 2.73
CA THR A 31 10.92 20.65 4.08
C THR A 31 9.67 19.79 4.13
N PRO A 32 9.28 19.24 5.30
CA PRO A 32 7.97 18.59 5.46
C PRO A 32 6.83 19.60 5.34
N VAL A 33 5.59 19.10 5.23
CA VAL A 33 4.40 19.96 5.18
C VAL A 33 4.34 20.84 6.42
N PRO A 34 4.22 22.18 6.28
CA PRO A 34 4.13 23.08 7.42
C PRO A 34 2.95 22.72 8.34
N ARG A 35 3.14 22.80 9.65
CA ARG A 35 2.04 22.54 10.61
C ARG A 35 0.94 23.60 10.58
N VAL A 36 1.28 24.82 10.19
CA VAL A 36 0.37 25.96 10.03
C VAL A 36 0.52 26.48 8.60
N GLY A 37 -0.59 26.81 7.96
CA GLY A 37 -0.56 27.30 6.58
C GLY A 37 -0.25 26.18 5.55
N THR A 38 -0.80 25.00 5.79
CA THR A 38 -0.57 23.80 4.95
C THR A 38 -0.99 23.97 3.49
N GLY A 39 -1.73 25.04 3.15
CA GLY A 39 -2.28 25.25 1.81
C GLY A 39 -3.12 24.04 1.38
N ASN A 40 -2.89 23.58 0.15
CA ASN A 40 -3.60 22.42 -0.41
C ASN A 40 -2.96 21.06 -0.10
N TRP A 41 -1.83 21.01 0.59
CA TRP A 41 -1.09 19.78 0.86
C TRP A 41 -1.84 18.76 1.73
N THR A 42 -2.79 19.22 2.52
CA THR A 42 -3.66 18.34 3.33
C THR A 42 -4.94 17.93 2.63
N THR A 43 -5.14 18.34 1.38
CA THR A 43 -6.37 18.11 0.61
C THR A 43 -6.19 16.99 -0.44
N GLY A 44 -7.22 16.77 -1.29
CA GLY A 44 -7.23 15.71 -2.31
C GLY A 44 -6.25 15.92 -3.46
N TYR A 45 -5.83 17.18 -3.73
CA TYR A 45 -4.83 17.47 -4.77
C TYR A 45 -4.12 18.79 -4.52
N VAL A 46 -2.90 18.90 -5.06
CA VAL A 46 -2.05 20.09 -4.99
C VAL A 46 -1.15 20.15 -6.23
N SER A 47 -0.93 21.37 -6.75
CA SER A 47 0.11 21.65 -7.74
C SER A 47 1.27 22.33 -7.03
N PRO A 48 2.45 21.69 -6.90
CA PRO A 48 3.60 22.30 -6.26
C PRO A 48 4.08 23.52 -7.03
N THR A 49 4.42 24.59 -6.32
CA THR A 49 4.83 25.85 -6.93
C THR A 49 6.11 25.67 -7.75
N GLY A 50 6.14 26.25 -8.96
CA GLY A 50 7.30 26.20 -9.85
C GLY A 50 7.47 24.88 -10.60
N THR A 51 6.44 24.04 -10.65
CA THR A 51 6.44 22.79 -11.40
C THR A 51 5.21 22.65 -12.29
N ASN A 52 5.27 21.72 -13.23
CA ASN A 52 4.13 21.31 -14.04
C ASN A 52 3.47 20.03 -13.51
N ASP A 53 3.65 19.73 -12.22
CA ASP A 53 3.10 18.54 -11.60
C ASP A 53 1.77 18.83 -10.91
N LEU A 54 0.89 17.84 -10.92
CA LEU A 54 -0.34 17.81 -10.14
C LEU A 54 -0.36 16.54 -9.29
N ILE A 55 -0.16 16.69 -8.00
CA ILE A 55 -0.21 15.58 -7.05
C ILE A 55 -1.66 15.34 -6.67
N ILE A 56 -2.15 14.12 -6.88
CA ILE A 56 -3.53 13.72 -6.57
C ILE A 56 -3.49 12.62 -5.53
N PHE A 57 -4.10 12.88 -4.38
CA PHE A 57 -4.24 11.93 -3.28
C PHE A 57 -5.66 11.37 -3.25
N MET A 58 -5.77 10.04 -3.14
CA MET A 58 -7.07 9.38 -3.11
C MET A 58 -7.14 8.29 -2.04
N ASN A 59 -8.29 8.23 -1.36
CA ASN A 59 -8.68 7.07 -0.57
C ASN A 59 -9.57 6.22 -1.47
N ILE A 60 -9.26 4.95 -1.66
CA ILE A 60 -10.04 4.04 -2.52
C ILE A 60 -10.84 3.08 -1.63
N GLY A 61 -12.16 3.08 -1.77
CA GLY A 61 -13.06 2.20 -1.02
C GLY A 61 -13.16 2.50 0.49
N VAL A 62 -12.55 3.58 0.97
CA VAL A 62 -12.58 3.98 2.39
C VAL A 62 -12.83 5.49 2.53
N PRO A 63 -13.55 5.93 3.57
CA PRO A 63 -13.79 7.34 3.82
C PRO A 63 -12.51 8.09 4.22
N GLY A 64 -12.47 9.39 3.95
CA GLY A 64 -11.39 10.25 4.43
C GLY A 64 -11.49 10.54 5.94
N LYS A 65 -10.35 10.81 6.61
CA LYS A 65 -10.30 11.18 8.05
C LYS A 65 -11.12 12.40 8.44
N THR A 66 -11.33 13.32 7.51
CA THR A 66 -12.03 14.59 7.74
C THR A 66 -13.54 14.50 7.52
N GLY A 67 -14.12 13.30 7.43
CA GLY A 67 -15.54 13.09 7.15
C GLY A 67 -15.93 13.39 5.70
N HIS A 68 -14.99 13.77 4.84
CA HIS A 68 -15.22 13.92 3.40
C HIS A 68 -15.11 12.54 2.76
N ASP A 69 -16.26 11.93 2.59
CA ASP A 69 -16.41 10.60 2.00
C ASP A 69 -16.73 10.76 0.51
N PHE A 70 -15.66 10.73 -0.29
CA PHE A 70 -15.79 10.62 -1.73
C PHE A 70 -15.76 9.16 -2.11
N ASP A 71 -16.72 8.70 -2.86
CA ASP A 71 -16.87 7.32 -3.32
C ASP A 71 -15.84 6.99 -4.43
N ASN A 72 -14.54 7.21 -4.12
CA ASN A 72 -13.47 6.83 -5.04
C ASN A 72 -13.39 5.31 -5.11
N LYS A 73 -13.42 4.79 -6.34
CA LYS A 73 -13.46 3.35 -6.60
C LYS A 73 -12.45 2.95 -7.67
N PHE A 74 -11.93 1.76 -7.53
CA PHE A 74 -11.20 1.08 -8.60
C PHE A 74 -12.13 0.07 -9.26
N ASP A 75 -12.15 0.10 -10.59
CA ASP A 75 -12.84 -0.87 -11.43
C ASP A 75 -11.78 -1.81 -12.05
N PRO A 76 -11.72 -3.07 -11.61
CA PRO A 76 -10.73 -4.02 -12.11
C PRO A 76 -10.99 -4.46 -13.56
N ASP A 77 -12.24 -4.41 -14.03
CA ASP A 77 -12.59 -4.85 -15.38
C ASP A 77 -12.06 -3.88 -16.43
N THR A 78 -12.15 -2.59 -16.15
CA THR A 78 -11.68 -1.52 -17.04
C THR A 78 -10.29 -0.98 -16.67
N ASN A 79 -9.73 -1.36 -15.54
CA ASN A 79 -8.50 -0.82 -14.95
C ASN A 79 -8.55 0.69 -14.77
N THR A 80 -9.70 1.21 -14.39
CA THR A 80 -9.91 2.63 -14.19
C THR A 80 -10.21 2.95 -12.72
N ILE A 81 -9.80 4.15 -12.31
CA ILE A 81 -10.18 4.72 -11.02
C ILE A 81 -11.21 5.81 -11.26
N ILE A 82 -12.31 5.77 -10.52
CA ILE A 82 -13.24 6.88 -10.37
C ILE A 82 -12.75 7.73 -9.19
N TRP A 83 -12.44 8.99 -9.47
CA TRP A 83 -11.99 9.95 -8.46
C TRP A 83 -12.85 11.23 -8.50
N TYR A 84 -13.08 11.80 -7.34
CA TYR A 84 -13.86 13.04 -7.19
C TYR A 84 -12.96 14.17 -6.68
N GLY A 85 -13.10 15.33 -7.31
CA GLY A 85 -12.51 16.57 -6.84
C GLY A 85 -13.13 17.06 -5.53
N LYS A 86 -12.60 18.16 -5.00
CA LYS A 86 -13.19 18.85 -3.84
C LYS A 86 -14.60 19.37 -4.17
N PRO A 87 -15.45 19.65 -3.16
CA PRO A 87 -16.73 20.29 -3.40
C PRO A 87 -16.59 21.57 -4.25
N ASN A 88 -17.54 21.79 -5.14
CA ASN A 88 -17.59 22.91 -6.09
C ASN A 88 -16.44 22.96 -7.11
N THR A 89 -15.74 21.84 -7.34
CA THR A 89 -14.78 21.75 -8.45
C THR A 89 -15.47 21.44 -9.76
N HIS A 90 -14.93 22.01 -10.85
CA HIS A 90 -15.43 21.80 -12.20
C HIS A 90 -14.32 21.97 -13.24
N SER A 91 -14.53 21.45 -14.45
CA SER A 91 -13.55 21.44 -15.56
C SER A 91 -13.08 22.84 -15.99
N GLY A 92 -13.88 23.87 -15.74
CA GLY A 92 -13.56 25.26 -16.06
C GLY A 92 -12.52 25.90 -15.13
N GLN A 93 -12.16 25.29 -14.00
CA GLN A 93 -11.15 25.84 -13.09
C GLN A 93 -9.73 25.73 -13.67
N PRO A 94 -8.82 26.68 -13.36
CA PRO A 94 -7.48 26.73 -13.96
C PRO A 94 -6.69 25.40 -13.85
N THR A 95 -6.73 24.74 -12.71
CA THR A 95 -6.03 23.46 -12.50
C THR A 95 -6.55 22.38 -13.45
N PHE A 96 -7.86 22.23 -13.59
CA PHE A 96 -8.45 21.20 -14.45
C PHE A 96 -8.28 21.54 -15.93
N LYS A 97 -8.37 22.83 -16.32
CA LYS A 97 -8.04 23.25 -17.70
C LYS A 97 -6.62 22.85 -18.07
N LYS A 98 -5.63 23.14 -17.22
CA LYS A 98 -4.23 22.76 -17.43
C LYS A 98 -4.02 21.25 -17.42
N LEU A 99 -4.78 20.51 -16.60
CA LEU A 99 -4.72 19.06 -16.59
C LEU A 99 -5.23 18.47 -17.93
N PHE A 100 -6.34 18.97 -18.43
CA PHE A 100 -6.93 18.49 -19.69
C PHE A 100 -6.15 18.94 -20.93
N SER A 101 -5.51 20.11 -20.89
CA SER A 101 -4.59 20.57 -21.94
C SER A 101 -3.22 19.90 -21.89
N LYS A 102 -2.98 19.00 -20.89
CA LYS A 102 -1.70 18.31 -20.64
C LYS A 102 -0.53 19.26 -20.30
N GLU A 103 -0.83 20.46 -19.84
CA GLU A 103 0.15 21.37 -19.26
C GLU A 103 0.60 20.92 -17.87
N LEU A 104 -0.24 20.13 -17.17
CA LEU A 104 0.11 19.49 -15.88
C LEU A 104 0.24 17.99 -16.06
N THR A 105 1.27 17.43 -15.46
CA THR A 105 1.50 15.99 -15.33
C THR A 105 0.86 15.49 -14.04
N PRO A 106 -0.19 14.65 -14.09
CA PRO A 106 -0.82 14.12 -12.89
C PRO A 106 0.00 12.97 -12.31
N HIS A 107 0.23 13.02 -11.01
CA HIS A 107 0.85 11.96 -10.22
C HIS A 107 -0.19 11.41 -9.24
N PHE A 108 -0.54 10.13 -9.36
CA PHE A 108 -1.60 9.50 -8.59
C PHE A 108 -1.04 8.73 -7.41
N PHE A 109 -1.54 9.08 -6.21
CA PHE A 109 -1.19 8.46 -4.94
C PHE A 109 -2.45 7.94 -4.27
N ALA A 110 -2.52 6.63 -4.02
CA ALA A 110 -3.69 5.97 -3.46
C ALA A 110 -3.40 5.28 -2.13
N ARG A 111 -4.42 5.18 -1.29
CA ARG A 111 -4.42 4.33 -0.10
C ARG A 111 -5.80 3.74 0.11
N TRP A 112 -5.84 2.58 0.75
CA TRP A 112 -7.06 1.81 1.05
C TRP A 112 -7.41 1.80 2.53
N ASP A 113 -6.63 2.52 3.33
CA ASP A 113 -6.88 2.75 4.76
C ASP A 113 -6.66 4.23 5.09
N SER A 114 -7.70 4.89 5.58
CA SER A 114 -7.61 6.32 5.94
C SER A 114 -6.78 6.58 7.19
N ASN A 115 -6.54 5.57 8.04
CA ASN A 115 -5.68 5.69 9.22
C ASN A 115 -4.19 5.66 8.87
N TYR A 116 -3.87 5.08 7.70
CA TYR A 116 -2.51 5.05 7.22
C TYR A 116 -2.08 6.40 6.66
N THR A 117 -0.87 6.84 7.01
CA THR A 117 -0.37 8.17 6.64
C THR A 117 0.26 8.23 5.27
N LYS A 118 0.71 7.09 4.74
CA LYS A 118 1.35 6.99 3.42
C LYS A 118 0.36 6.62 2.33
N PHE A 119 0.75 6.89 1.11
CA PHE A 119 0.03 6.57 -0.11
C PHE A 119 0.97 5.83 -1.05
N VAL A 120 0.46 4.84 -1.76
CA VAL A 120 1.19 4.13 -2.81
C VAL A 120 1.16 4.94 -4.09
N TYR A 121 2.31 5.16 -4.71
CA TYR A 121 2.38 5.83 -6.00
C TYR A 121 1.96 4.89 -7.14
N LEU A 122 0.95 5.29 -7.89
CA LEU A 122 0.38 4.51 -8.99
C LEU A 122 0.97 4.86 -10.37
N GLY A 123 1.67 5.98 -10.47
CA GLY A 123 2.17 6.49 -11.76
C GLY A 123 1.46 7.76 -12.20
N THR A 124 1.68 8.14 -13.45
CA THR A 124 1.12 9.36 -14.04
C THR A 124 -0.27 9.16 -14.66
N GLY A 125 -0.68 7.95 -14.97
CA GLY A 125 -2.00 7.62 -15.52
C GLY A 125 -2.50 8.57 -16.62
N SER A 126 -3.70 8.36 -17.10
CA SER A 126 -4.35 9.29 -18.03
C SER A 126 -5.82 9.51 -17.70
N ILE A 127 -6.30 10.73 -17.86
CA ILE A 127 -7.72 11.03 -17.71
C ILE A 127 -8.44 10.59 -19.00
N VAL A 128 -9.34 9.61 -18.89
CA VAL A 128 -10.10 9.08 -20.03
C VAL A 128 -11.47 9.71 -20.15
N ASN A 129 -12.05 10.18 -19.05
CA ASN A 129 -13.33 10.86 -19.05
C ASN A 129 -13.48 11.75 -17.82
N PHE A 130 -14.35 12.75 -17.90
CA PHE A 130 -14.76 13.57 -16.75
C PHE A 130 -16.22 13.97 -16.85
N GLN A 131 -16.79 14.31 -15.71
CA GLN A 131 -18.16 14.83 -15.61
C GLN A 131 -18.22 15.91 -14.53
N ASP A 132 -18.75 17.06 -14.86
CA ASP A 132 -19.00 18.16 -13.91
C ASP A 132 -20.32 17.98 -13.17
N GLY A 133 -20.42 18.61 -12.00
CA GLY A 133 -21.66 18.72 -11.24
C GLY A 133 -22.18 17.41 -10.64
N VAL A 134 -21.33 16.40 -10.53
CA VAL A 134 -21.74 15.12 -9.90
C VAL A 134 -21.98 15.36 -8.43
N GLN A 135 -23.19 15.01 -7.96
CA GLN A 135 -23.57 15.20 -6.56
C GLN A 135 -22.82 14.23 -5.66
N THR A 136 -22.16 14.78 -4.65
CA THR A 136 -21.52 14.05 -3.57
C THR A 136 -22.18 14.40 -2.24
N LYS A 137 -21.86 13.70 -1.15
CA LYS A 137 -22.36 14.04 0.20
C LYS A 137 -22.02 15.47 0.63
N GLN A 138 -20.96 16.07 0.04
CA GLN A 138 -20.44 17.40 0.39
C GLN A 138 -20.81 18.49 -0.65
N GLY A 139 -21.57 18.13 -1.68
CA GLY A 139 -21.98 19.04 -2.76
C GLY A 139 -21.49 18.60 -4.14
N PRO A 140 -21.75 19.38 -5.18
CA PRO A 140 -21.36 19.05 -6.53
C PRO A 140 -19.83 19.08 -6.68
N ALA A 141 -19.28 18.12 -7.43
CA ALA A 141 -17.86 18.04 -7.71
C ALA A 141 -17.60 17.51 -9.13
N ILE A 142 -16.40 17.73 -9.64
CA ILE A 142 -15.94 17.05 -10.84
C ILE A 142 -15.64 15.59 -10.52
N ARG A 143 -16.07 14.68 -11.39
CA ARG A 143 -15.70 13.26 -11.38
C ARG A 143 -14.74 13.00 -12.52
N LEU A 144 -13.61 12.38 -12.23
CA LEU A 144 -12.64 11.92 -13.22
C LEU A 144 -12.67 10.40 -13.31
N VAL A 145 -12.53 9.88 -14.54
CA VAL A 145 -12.22 8.48 -14.81
C VAL A 145 -10.78 8.43 -15.29
N ILE A 146 -9.95 7.72 -14.55
CA ILE A 146 -8.49 7.71 -14.70
C ILE A 146 -8.07 6.31 -15.14
N ASN A 147 -7.39 6.20 -16.27
CA ASN A 147 -6.77 4.93 -16.67
C ASN A 147 -5.45 4.75 -15.91
N CYS A 148 -5.37 3.66 -15.16
CA CYS A 148 -4.22 3.26 -14.37
C CYS A 148 -3.71 1.87 -14.79
N SER A 149 -3.79 1.53 -16.09
CA SER A 149 -3.40 0.22 -16.61
C SER A 149 -1.97 -0.19 -16.23
N GLU A 150 -1.05 0.77 -16.13
CA GLU A 150 0.31 0.53 -15.67
C GLU A 150 0.43 0.21 -14.16
N ALA A 151 -0.60 0.53 -13.38
CA ALA A 151 -0.69 0.20 -11.95
C ALA A 151 -1.66 -0.97 -11.69
N LYS A 152 -2.11 -1.66 -12.73
CA LYS A 152 -3.09 -2.75 -12.65
C LYS A 152 -2.74 -3.77 -11.57
N GLU A 153 -1.49 -4.19 -11.51
CA GLU A 153 -1.05 -5.17 -10.52
C GLU A 153 -1.22 -4.62 -9.09
N ILE A 154 -0.77 -3.38 -8.85
CA ILE A 154 -0.90 -2.73 -7.54
C ILE A 154 -2.39 -2.62 -7.14
N LEU A 155 -3.24 -2.19 -8.08
CA LEU A 155 -4.66 -1.96 -7.85
C LEU A 155 -5.43 -3.27 -7.63
N ASN A 156 -5.13 -4.32 -8.40
CA ASN A 156 -5.78 -5.62 -8.25
C ASN A 156 -5.44 -6.30 -6.92
N TYR A 157 -4.23 -6.10 -6.39
CA TYR A 157 -3.87 -6.58 -5.06
C TYR A 157 -4.57 -5.81 -3.93
N SER A 158 -5.04 -4.60 -4.21
CA SER A 158 -5.61 -3.69 -3.22
C SER A 158 -7.14 -3.76 -3.14
N VAL A 159 -7.79 -4.47 -4.06
CA VAL A 159 -9.24 -4.71 -4.02
C VAL A 159 -9.50 -5.88 -3.08
N PRO A 160 -10.32 -5.72 -2.02
CA PRO A 160 -10.81 -6.86 -1.26
C PRO A 160 -11.49 -7.84 -2.25
N GLN A 161 -11.04 -9.08 -2.31
CA GLN A 161 -11.66 -10.11 -3.16
C GLN A 161 -13.01 -10.59 -2.59
N ASN A 162 -13.86 -9.66 -2.18
CA ASN A 162 -15.23 -9.91 -1.82
C ASN A 162 -16.12 -9.32 -2.91
N LYS A 163 -16.30 -10.08 -4.00
CA LYS A 163 -17.52 -10.23 -4.79
C LYS A 163 -17.21 -10.92 -6.11
N ILE A 164 -17.04 -12.22 -6.05
CA ILE A 164 -17.55 -13.07 -7.11
C ILE A 164 -18.75 -13.76 -6.48
N GLU A 165 -19.93 -13.18 -6.66
CA GLU A 165 -21.18 -13.88 -6.43
C GLU A 165 -21.36 -14.91 -7.56
N THR A 166 -20.84 -16.11 -7.37
CA THR A 166 -21.45 -17.28 -7.99
C THR A 166 -22.70 -17.57 -7.16
N LYS A 167 -23.86 -17.35 -7.78
CA LYS A 167 -25.11 -17.93 -7.30
C LYS A 167 -24.89 -19.44 -7.18
N ASP A 168 -24.99 -19.90 -5.99
CA ASP A 168 -25.61 -21.13 -5.47
C ASP A 168 -24.81 -21.60 -4.25
N GLU A 169 -25.39 -21.35 -3.10
CA GLU A 169 -25.51 -22.20 -1.91
C GLU A 169 -25.74 -21.34 -0.67
N ILE A 170 -27.01 -21.30 -0.30
CA ILE A 170 -27.49 -20.83 1.00
C ILE A 170 -27.10 -21.88 2.04
N LEU A 171 -26.18 -21.55 2.93
CA LEU A 171 -26.10 -22.16 4.27
C LEU A 171 -25.56 -21.15 5.28
N ILE A 172 -26.47 -20.67 6.10
CA ILE A 172 -26.36 -20.16 7.47
C ILE A 172 -24.94 -19.75 7.91
N ALA A 173 -24.62 -18.46 7.79
CA ALA A 173 -23.44 -17.86 8.39
C ALA A 173 -23.80 -17.23 9.73
N ASP A 174 -23.09 -17.68 10.74
CA ASP A 174 -23.09 -17.19 12.11
C ASP A 174 -22.67 -15.70 12.15
N SER A 175 -23.47 -14.86 12.82
CA SER A 175 -23.42 -13.40 12.78
C SER A 175 -22.37 -12.78 13.69
N ASN A 176 -21.12 -13.28 13.71
CA ASN A 176 -20.03 -12.75 14.53
C ASN A 176 -18.64 -12.70 13.87
N ALA A 177 -18.55 -12.69 12.54
CA ALA A 177 -17.28 -12.47 11.87
C ALA A 177 -16.95 -10.96 11.85
N LYS A 178 -16.02 -10.50 12.68
CA LYS A 178 -15.39 -9.17 12.56
C LYS A 178 -14.80 -9.04 11.17
N GLU A 179 -15.14 -7.95 10.46
CA GLU A 179 -14.48 -7.60 9.20
C GLU A 179 -12.95 -7.56 9.40
N PRO A 180 -12.14 -8.11 8.46
CA PRO A 180 -10.71 -8.10 8.60
C PRO A 180 -10.21 -6.63 8.66
N SER A 181 -9.38 -6.34 9.65
CA SER A 181 -8.82 -5.01 9.84
C SER A 181 -7.95 -4.62 8.64
N SER A 182 -7.93 -3.33 8.30
CA SER A 182 -7.11 -2.79 7.20
C SER A 182 -5.61 -3.10 7.33
N SER A 183 -5.10 -3.33 8.53
CA SER A 183 -3.74 -3.79 8.78
C SER A 183 -3.48 -5.17 8.17
N PHE A 184 -4.45 -6.08 8.26
CA PHE A 184 -4.36 -7.44 7.68
C PHE A 184 -4.22 -7.41 6.15
N LEU A 185 -4.96 -6.53 5.46
CA LEU A 185 -4.89 -6.40 4.00
C LEU A 185 -3.51 -5.94 3.53
N LEU A 186 -2.84 -5.11 4.29
CA LEU A 186 -1.54 -4.52 3.94
C LEU A 186 -0.36 -5.43 4.31
N GLU A 187 -0.48 -6.23 5.36
CA GLU A 187 0.45 -7.33 5.63
C GLU A 187 0.44 -8.33 4.46
N LYS A 188 -0.75 -8.65 3.96
CA LYS A 188 -0.94 -9.52 2.78
C LYS A 188 -0.33 -8.95 1.49
N HIS A 189 -0.27 -7.63 1.34
CA HIS A 189 0.40 -6.96 0.20
C HIS A 189 1.92 -7.04 0.32
N LEU A 190 2.46 -6.81 1.51
CA LEU A 190 3.89 -6.95 1.78
C LEU A 190 4.34 -8.38 1.52
N GLU A 191 3.56 -9.35 1.97
CA GLU A 191 3.77 -10.78 1.73
C GLU A 191 3.82 -11.09 0.22
N SER A 192 2.82 -10.64 -0.55
CA SER A 192 2.77 -10.84 -2.01
C SER A 192 3.93 -10.16 -2.73
N TYR A 193 4.36 -9.00 -2.25
CA TYR A 193 5.52 -8.29 -2.80
C TYR A 193 6.82 -9.06 -2.55
N ILE A 194 7.04 -9.53 -1.32
CA ILE A 194 8.22 -10.31 -0.97
C ILE A 194 8.26 -11.63 -1.76
N GLU A 195 7.12 -12.31 -1.89
CA GLU A 195 7.03 -13.54 -2.68
C GLU A 195 7.39 -13.29 -4.15
N LYS A 196 6.80 -12.26 -4.77
CA LYS A 196 7.02 -11.94 -6.19
C LYS A 196 8.47 -11.56 -6.50
N PHE A 197 9.11 -10.87 -5.59
CA PHE A 197 10.49 -10.38 -5.75
C PHE A 197 11.47 -11.11 -4.83
N TRP A 198 11.16 -12.38 -4.50
CA TRP A 198 11.95 -13.17 -3.57
C TRP A 198 13.44 -13.18 -3.90
N ASP A 199 13.79 -13.43 -5.16
CA ASP A 199 15.17 -13.50 -5.63
C ASP A 199 15.93 -12.16 -5.50
N GLU A 200 15.22 -11.05 -5.46
CA GLU A 200 15.77 -9.70 -5.26
C GLU A 200 15.90 -9.34 -3.77
N THR A 201 15.32 -10.14 -2.87
CA THR A 201 15.47 -9.94 -1.41
C THR A 201 16.82 -10.42 -0.91
N ILE A 202 17.17 -10.03 0.32
CA ILE A 202 18.37 -10.55 1.00
C ILE A 202 18.31 -12.05 1.24
N PHE A 203 17.13 -12.65 1.19
CA PHE A 203 16.91 -14.08 1.44
C PHE A 203 17.07 -14.92 0.18
N GLY A 204 16.66 -14.41 -0.99
CA GLY A 204 16.58 -15.17 -2.25
C GLY A 204 17.91 -15.75 -2.73
N LYS A 205 19.05 -15.23 -2.23
CA LYS A 205 20.37 -15.79 -2.52
C LYS A 205 20.54 -17.20 -1.92
N ASP A 206 20.10 -17.40 -0.67
CA ASP A 206 20.40 -18.60 0.11
C ASP A 206 19.17 -19.48 0.35
N PHE A 207 17.95 -18.92 0.21
CA PHE A 207 16.69 -19.59 0.49
C PHE A 207 15.76 -19.57 -0.72
N ASP A 208 14.96 -20.61 -0.85
CA ASP A 208 13.79 -20.65 -1.73
C ASP A 208 12.51 -20.65 -0.88
N ILE A 209 11.42 -20.05 -1.40
CA ILE A 209 10.11 -20.16 -0.74
C ILE A 209 9.74 -21.65 -0.74
N TYR A 210 9.37 -22.17 0.45
CA TYR A 210 8.93 -23.55 0.58
C TYR A 210 7.66 -23.83 -0.24
N GLU A 211 7.44 -25.05 -0.69
CA GLU A 211 6.25 -25.41 -1.46
C GLU A 211 4.98 -25.06 -0.65
N ASN A 212 4.10 -24.23 -1.24
CA ASN A 212 2.96 -23.61 -0.56
C ASN A 212 3.35 -22.84 0.72
N GLY A 213 4.54 -22.29 0.78
CA GLY A 213 5.10 -21.61 1.95
C GLY A 213 4.46 -20.25 2.26
N ARG A 214 3.58 -19.73 1.37
CA ARG A 214 2.80 -18.54 1.65
C ARG A 214 1.55 -18.87 2.43
N GLN A 215 1.28 -18.10 3.51
CA GLN A 215 0.16 -18.37 4.44
C GLN A 215 0.16 -19.85 4.83
N PHE A 216 1.36 -20.34 5.18
CA PHE A 216 1.54 -21.76 5.44
C PHE A 216 0.68 -22.18 6.65
N PRO A 217 -0.19 -23.20 6.50
CA PRO A 217 -1.12 -23.59 7.55
C PRO A 217 -0.42 -24.21 8.75
N THR A 218 -0.72 -23.73 9.94
CA THR A 218 -0.31 -24.33 11.20
C THR A 218 -1.49 -24.50 12.15
N GLU A 219 -1.36 -25.30 13.20
CA GLU A 219 -2.41 -25.49 14.22
C GLU A 219 -2.80 -24.18 14.93
N THR A 220 -1.91 -23.19 14.94
CA THR A 220 -2.14 -21.91 15.64
C THR A 220 -2.48 -20.74 14.69
N GLY A 221 -2.77 -21.04 13.44
CA GLY A 221 -3.04 -20.09 12.37
C GLY A 221 -1.97 -20.12 11.28
N PRO A 222 -2.22 -19.46 10.14
CA PRO A 222 -1.27 -19.42 9.05
C PRO A 222 -0.06 -18.54 9.41
N LEU A 223 1.15 -19.01 9.09
CA LEU A 223 2.35 -18.19 9.12
C LEU A 223 2.52 -17.45 7.76
N ASP A 224 3.08 -16.26 7.77
CA ASP A 224 3.08 -15.40 6.58
C ASP A 224 3.90 -15.99 5.43
N LEU A 225 5.18 -16.29 5.65
CA LEU A 225 6.05 -16.95 4.67
C LEU A 225 6.96 -17.97 5.31
N LEU A 226 7.00 -19.18 4.73
CA LEU A 226 7.96 -20.22 5.04
C LEU A 226 8.95 -20.36 3.89
N ALA A 227 10.24 -20.32 4.18
CA ALA A 227 11.30 -20.58 3.23
C ALA A 227 12.19 -21.72 3.72
N GLN A 228 12.86 -22.40 2.80
CA GLN A 228 13.85 -23.42 3.09
C GLN A 228 15.16 -23.07 2.39
N LYS A 229 16.27 -23.26 3.08
CA LYS A 229 17.59 -23.06 2.50
C LYS A 229 17.82 -23.99 1.32
N LYS A 230 18.49 -23.51 0.27
CA LYS A 230 18.72 -24.26 -0.98
C LYS A 230 19.41 -25.61 -0.77
N ASP A 231 20.24 -25.71 0.26
CA ASP A 231 20.89 -26.97 0.68
C ASP A 231 20.03 -27.82 1.62
N LYS A 232 18.78 -27.39 1.91
CA LYS A 232 17.83 -28.04 2.80
C LYS A 232 18.25 -28.18 4.26
N SER A 233 19.27 -27.45 4.71
CA SER A 233 19.76 -27.51 6.08
C SER A 233 19.00 -26.67 7.10
N GLU A 234 18.14 -25.74 6.63
CA GLU A 234 17.50 -24.77 7.51
C GLU A 234 16.14 -24.32 6.94
N PHE A 235 15.15 -24.20 7.82
CA PHE A 235 13.89 -23.50 7.56
C PHE A 235 13.95 -22.07 8.09
N LEU A 236 13.34 -21.14 7.37
CA LEU A 236 13.19 -19.74 7.76
C LEU A 236 11.69 -19.38 7.83
N VAL A 237 11.24 -19.09 9.04
CA VAL A 237 9.88 -18.57 9.31
C VAL A 237 9.92 -17.05 9.24
N LEU A 238 9.21 -16.45 8.30
CA LEU A 238 9.10 -15.00 8.19
C LEU A 238 7.75 -14.53 8.68
N GLU A 239 7.76 -13.62 9.64
CA GLU A 239 6.60 -12.93 10.19
C GLU A 239 6.64 -11.48 9.73
N LEU A 240 5.57 -11.01 9.10
CA LEU A 240 5.48 -9.67 8.52
C LEU A 240 4.61 -8.79 9.42
N LYS A 241 5.11 -7.64 9.79
CA LYS A 241 4.38 -6.65 10.58
C LYS A 241 4.48 -5.29 9.93
N ARG A 242 3.34 -4.74 9.60
CA ARG A 242 3.27 -3.42 8.98
C ARG A 242 3.37 -2.29 9.97
N ASP A 243 2.67 -2.43 11.07
CA ASP A 243 2.64 -1.40 12.12
C ASP A 243 3.81 -1.57 13.09
N LYS A 244 3.83 -0.77 14.14
CA LYS A 244 4.83 -0.88 15.20
C LYS A 244 4.90 -2.32 15.68
N THR A 245 6.00 -2.99 15.35
CA THR A 245 6.28 -4.34 15.81
C THR A 245 6.39 -4.35 17.31
N SER A 246 5.75 -5.33 17.94
CA SER A 246 5.79 -5.51 19.40
C SER A 246 6.41 -6.86 19.75
N ASP A 247 6.69 -7.06 21.03
CA ASP A 247 7.11 -8.35 21.60
C ASP A 247 6.12 -9.50 21.30
N VAL A 248 4.86 -9.18 20.99
CA VAL A 248 3.85 -10.15 20.53
C VAL A 248 4.30 -10.84 19.24
N ALA A 249 5.00 -10.14 18.33
CA ALA A 249 5.52 -10.73 17.09
C ALA A 249 6.59 -11.80 17.39
N VAL A 250 7.44 -11.60 18.40
CA VAL A 250 8.42 -12.60 18.84
C VAL A 250 7.73 -13.88 19.31
N ALA A 251 6.70 -13.74 20.15
CA ALA A 251 5.93 -14.88 20.64
C ALA A 251 5.21 -15.62 19.50
N GLN A 252 4.72 -14.90 18.51
CA GLN A 252 4.08 -15.47 17.32
C GLN A 252 5.10 -16.25 16.47
N THR A 253 6.25 -15.64 16.16
CA THR A 253 7.33 -16.28 15.40
C THR A 253 7.82 -17.55 16.09
N LEU A 254 8.04 -17.50 17.41
CA LEU A 254 8.46 -18.68 18.19
C LEU A 254 7.44 -19.82 18.13
N ARG A 255 6.13 -19.54 18.17
CA ARG A 255 5.11 -20.59 18.02
C ARG A 255 5.20 -21.26 16.65
N TYR A 256 5.36 -20.48 15.58
CA TYR A 256 5.52 -21.01 14.24
C TYR A 256 6.83 -21.80 14.08
N MET A 257 7.94 -21.29 14.60
CA MET A 257 9.21 -22.01 14.60
C MET A 257 9.08 -23.35 15.32
N GLY A 258 8.41 -23.38 16.48
CA GLY A 258 8.13 -24.60 17.23
C GLY A 258 7.30 -25.62 16.45
N TYR A 259 6.26 -25.15 15.73
CA TYR A 259 5.45 -25.98 14.86
C TYR A 259 6.29 -26.57 13.71
N ILE A 260 7.05 -25.75 12.98
CA ILE A 260 7.89 -26.18 11.87
C ILE A 260 8.96 -27.19 12.37
N LYS A 261 9.56 -26.93 13.55
CA LYS A 261 10.56 -27.84 14.14
C LYS A 261 9.97 -29.21 14.46
N LYS A 262 8.73 -29.26 14.92
CA LYS A 262 8.07 -30.49 15.34
C LYS A 262 7.49 -31.28 14.16
N GLU A 263 6.85 -30.61 13.21
CA GLU A 263 6.04 -31.24 12.18
C GLU A 263 6.72 -31.36 10.81
N LEU A 264 7.70 -30.50 10.52
CA LEU A 264 8.29 -30.42 9.18
C LEU A 264 9.80 -30.72 9.18
N ALA A 265 10.55 -30.11 10.12
CA ALA A 265 11.99 -30.24 10.13
C ALA A 265 12.45 -31.63 10.60
N THR A 266 13.45 -32.19 9.92
CA THR A 266 14.15 -33.37 10.38
C THR A 266 15.09 -33.03 11.56
N ASN A 267 15.69 -34.03 12.22
CA ASN A 267 16.54 -33.82 13.41
C ASN A 267 17.73 -32.90 13.15
N ASP A 268 18.26 -32.89 11.94
CA ASP A 268 19.48 -32.14 11.56
C ASP A 268 19.15 -30.74 11.00
N GLU A 269 17.90 -30.49 10.62
CA GLU A 269 17.50 -29.19 10.06
C GLU A 269 17.29 -28.16 11.17
N LYS A 270 17.82 -26.97 10.95
CA LYS A 270 17.62 -25.81 11.83
C LYS A 270 16.30 -25.09 11.47
N VAL A 271 15.72 -24.41 12.43
CA VAL A 271 14.57 -23.52 12.20
C VAL A 271 14.90 -22.17 12.78
N LYS A 272 14.89 -21.15 11.93
CA LYS A 272 15.11 -19.76 12.31
C LYS A 272 13.88 -18.93 12.05
N GLY A 273 13.76 -17.82 12.78
CA GLY A 273 12.74 -16.81 12.61
C GLY A 273 13.29 -15.51 12.04
N CYS A 274 12.44 -14.78 11.36
CA CYS A 274 12.72 -13.42 10.93
C CYS A 274 11.45 -12.59 11.06
N ILE A 275 11.54 -11.43 11.71
CA ILE A 275 10.43 -10.49 11.84
C ILE A 275 10.75 -9.29 10.96
N ILE A 276 9.89 -9.03 9.98
CA ILE A 276 10.02 -7.90 9.07
C ILE A 276 9.00 -6.84 9.46
N GLY A 277 9.45 -5.68 9.87
CA GLY A 277 8.61 -4.58 10.27
C GLY A 277 9.05 -3.25 9.67
N THR A 278 8.15 -2.26 9.67
CA THR A 278 8.41 -0.93 9.10
C THR A 278 9.07 0.03 10.08
N GLN A 279 9.06 -0.26 11.37
CA GLN A 279 9.60 0.60 12.42
C GLN A 279 10.32 -0.23 13.48
N GLU A 280 11.45 0.27 13.93
CA GLU A 280 12.14 -0.32 15.08
C GLU A 280 11.34 -0.06 16.37
N ASP A 281 11.18 -1.11 17.17
CA ASP A 281 10.63 -1.04 18.51
C ASP A 281 11.67 -1.52 19.52
N ARG A 282 11.96 -0.69 20.52
CA ARG A 282 12.97 -1.00 21.54
C ARG A 282 12.63 -2.28 22.33
N ASN A 283 11.35 -2.52 22.61
CA ASN A 283 10.91 -3.72 23.33
C ASN A 283 11.11 -4.98 22.48
N LEU A 284 10.80 -4.88 21.17
CA LEU A 284 11.07 -5.94 20.21
C LEU A 284 12.56 -6.29 20.17
N LEU A 285 13.42 -5.27 20.01
CA LEU A 285 14.87 -5.49 19.94
C LEU A 285 15.42 -6.13 21.23
N ASN A 286 14.94 -5.69 22.41
CA ASN A 286 15.28 -6.30 23.67
C ASN A 286 14.81 -7.77 23.75
N ALA A 287 13.61 -8.07 23.29
CA ALA A 287 13.09 -9.45 23.29
C ALA A 287 13.89 -10.35 22.32
N ILE A 288 14.18 -9.88 21.10
CA ILE A 288 14.94 -10.63 20.10
C ILE A 288 16.40 -10.90 20.60
N SER A 289 17.01 -9.94 21.30
CA SER A 289 18.39 -10.12 21.83
C SER A 289 18.54 -11.34 22.74
N MET A 290 17.44 -11.86 23.29
CA MET A 290 17.42 -13.06 24.13
C MET A 290 17.05 -14.34 23.36
N VAL A 291 16.79 -14.25 22.05
CA VAL A 291 16.35 -15.35 21.18
C VAL A 291 17.29 -15.44 19.98
N PRO A 292 18.39 -16.21 20.07
CA PRO A 292 19.45 -16.21 19.06
C PRO A 292 19.01 -16.74 17.67
N ASP A 293 17.88 -17.41 17.59
CA ASP A 293 17.35 -17.97 16.35
C ASP A 293 16.29 -17.08 15.65
N ILE A 294 16.08 -15.82 16.11
CA ILE A 294 15.24 -14.82 15.47
C ILE A 294 16.08 -13.61 15.05
#